data_6e9220471cdf014ae4b81c72a3c11009
#
_entry.id   6e9220471cdf014ae4b81c72a3c11009
#
_cell.length_a   1.000
_cell.length_b   1.000
_cell.length_c   1.000
_cell.angle_alpha   90.00
_cell.angle_beta   90.00
_cell.angle_gamma   90.00
#
_symmetry.space_group_name_H-M   'P 1'
#
loop_
_entity.id
_entity.type
_entity.pdbx_description
1 polymer ?
#
loop_
_entity_poly.entity_id
_entity_poly.type
_entity_poly.pdbx_seq_one_letter_code
_entity_poly.pdbx_strand_id
1 'polypeptide(L)'
;MAYQYCIVEKDGPVTTITLNRPEVMNALHSDAHFELDEVFNAFAADDSQWVGIVTGAGERAFSAGNDLKVQASGGRRGSPASGFAGLTSRFDLNKPVIAAVNGVAMGGLPFLVDPTLRA
;
A
#
# COMPACT_ATOMS: atom_id res chain seq x y z
N MET A 1 13.89 9.75 2.32
CA MET A 1 13.07 10.48 1.36
C MET A 1 11.64 10.57 1.88
N ALA A 2 11.06 11.75 1.85
CA ALA A 2 9.70 11.93 2.36
C ALA A 2 8.67 11.56 1.27
N TYR A 3 7.76 10.66 1.63
CA TYR A 3 6.63 10.33 0.78
C TYR A 3 5.42 11.15 1.22
N GLN A 4 4.48 11.35 0.31
CA GLN A 4 3.33 12.21 0.54
C GLN A 4 2.13 11.45 1.11
N TYR A 5 1.95 10.19 0.68
CA TYR A 5 0.74 9.40 1.00
C TYR A 5 1.03 8.19 1.87
N CYS A 6 2.27 7.99 2.24
CA CYS A 6 2.65 6.93 3.16
C CYS A 6 3.86 7.33 3.99
N ILE A 7 4.07 6.61 5.08
CA ILE A 7 5.23 6.76 5.95
C ILE A 7 6.03 5.46 5.87
N VAL A 8 7.32 5.57 5.59
CA VAL A 8 8.21 4.41 5.50
C VAL A 8 9.21 4.48 6.64
N GLU A 9 9.23 3.44 7.45
CA GLU A 9 10.13 3.34 8.61
C GLU A 9 10.88 2.02 8.54
N LYS A 10 12.17 2.05 8.90
CA LYS A 10 13.01 0.86 8.93
C LYS A 10 13.48 0.61 10.35
N ASP A 11 13.34 -0.64 10.79
CA ASP A 11 13.83 -1.11 12.08
C ASP A 11 14.56 -2.42 11.83
N GLY A 12 15.91 -2.37 11.81
CA GLY A 12 16.72 -3.51 11.40
C GLY A 12 16.31 -3.97 9.99
N PRO A 13 16.02 -5.27 9.79
CA PRO A 13 15.65 -5.80 8.48
C PRO A 13 14.16 -5.60 8.14
N VAL A 14 13.39 -4.92 8.98
CA VAL A 14 11.95 -4.76 8.83
C VAL A 14 11.64 -3.36 8.31
N THR A 15 10.90 -3.28 7.21
CA THR A 15 10.35 -2.03 6.67
C THR A 15 8.87 -1.97 6.98
N THR A 16 8.42 -0.93 7.68
CA THR A 16 7.01 -0.67 7.93
C THR A 16 6.52 0.44 7.01
N ILE A 17 5.48 0.15 6.26
CA ILE A 17 4.86 1.08 5.31
C ILE A 17 3.47 1.40 5.85
N THR A 18 3.28 2.64 6.29
CA THR A 18 2.01 3.10 6.86
C THR A 18 1.26 3.93 5.81
N LEU A 19 0.09 3.46 5.40
CA LEU A 19 -0.79 4.22 4.52
C LEU A 19 -1.28 5.43 5.29
N ASN A 20 -1.02 6.64 4.79
CA ASN A 20 -1.19 7.87 5.58
C ASN A 20 -2.12 8.87 4.90
N ARG A 21 -3.37 8.50 4.79
CA ARG A 21 -4.47 9.39 4.40
C ARG A 21 -5.66 9.19 5.35
N PRO A 22 -5.45 9.37 6.67
CA PRO A 22 -6.48 9.03 7.66
C PRO A 22 -7.76 9.86 7.51
N GLU A 23 -7.68 11.07 6.96
CA GLU A 23 -8.82 11.95 6.70
C GLU A 23 -9.82 11.36 5.70
N VAL A 24 -9.39 10.39 4.89
CA VAL A 24 -10.25 9.66 3.93
C VAL A 24 -10.19 8.16 4.18
N MET A 25 -9.96 7.76 5.42
CA MET A 25 -9.86 6.34 5.84
C MET A 25 -8.81 5.57 5.06
N ASN A 26 -7.70 6.23 4.75
CA ASN A 26 -6.57 5.67 4.00
C ASN A 26 -6.98 5.12 2.62
N ALA A 27 -8.01 5.71 2.00
CA ALA A 27 -8.37 5.40 0.63
C ALA A 27 -7.22 5.78 -0.30
N LEU A 28 -7.01 5.00 -1.35
CA LEU A 28 -5.89 5.16 -2.26
C LEU A 28 -6.36 5.69 -3.61
N HIS A 29 -5.76 6.78 -4.07
CA HIS A 29 -5.94 7.33 -5.41
C HIS A 29 -4.74 6.97 -6.29
N SER A 30 -4.79 7.31 -7.56
CA SER A 30 -3.73 6.91 -8.49
C SER A 30 -2.35 7.37 -8.02
N ASP A 31 -2.22 8.61 -7.55
CA ASP A 31 -0.94 9.12 -7.08
C ASP A 31 -0.39 8.29 -5.91
N ALA A 32 -1.26 7.83 -5.01
CA ALA A 32 -0.83 6.95 -3.93
C ALA A 32 -0.39 5.58 -4.45
N HIS A 33 -1.08 5.03 -5.44
CA HIS A 33 -0.67 3.76 -6.04
C HIS A 33 0.72 3.87 -6.67
N PHE A 34 1.00 4.95 -7.40
CA PHE A 34 2.31 5.15 -8.01
C PHE A 34 3.39 5.41 -6.97
N GLU A 35 3.08 6.13 -5.89
CA GLU A 35 4.04 6.32 -4.80
C GLU A 35 4.39 5.00 -4.13
N LEU A 36 3.38 4.16 -3.86
CA LEU A 36 3.59 2.84 -3.27
C LEU A 36 4.38 1.91 -4.19
N ASP A 37 4.19 2.05 -5.51
CA ASP A 37 5.02 1.32 -6.47
C ASP A 37 6.51 1.65 -6.26
N GLU A 38 6.85 2.93 -6.10
CA GLU A 38 8.23 3.36 -5.82
C GLU A 38 8.72 2.81 -4.48
N VAL A 39 7.87 2.84 -3.45
CA VAL A 39 8.22 2.32 -2.12
C VAL A 39 8.56 0.84 -2.18
N PHE A 40 7.73 0.05 -2.84
CA PHE A 40 7.97 -1.39 -2.96
C PHE A 40 9.13 -1.72 -3.89
N ASN A 41 9.38 -0.92 -4.92
CA ASN A 41 10.59 -1.06 -5.73
C ASN A 41 11.85 -0.85 -4.89
N ALA A 42 11.87 0.17 -4.05
CA ALA A 42 12.99 0.45 -3.16
C ALA A 42 13.17 -0.67 -2.12
N PHE A 43 12.08 -1.15 -1.54
CA PHE A 43 12.12 -2.26 -0.59
C PHE A 43 12.66 -3.54 -1.25
N ALA A 44 12.18 -3.86 -2.45
CA ALA A 44 12.63 -5.05 -3.17
C ALA A 44 14.12 -5.01 -3.49
N ALA A 45 14.65 -3.82 -3.79
CA ALA A 45 16.06 -3.63 -4.17
C ALA A 45 17.01 -3.50 -2.98
N ASP A 46 16.50 -3.31 -1.76
CA ASP A 46 17.32 -3.05 -0.58
C ASP A 46 17.65 -4.36 0.13
N ASP A 47 18.88 -4.85 -0.06
CA ASP A 47 19.33 -6.13 0.51
C ASP A 47 19.37 -6.12 2.05
N SER A 48 19.34 -4.94 2.68
CA SER A 48 19.28 -4.84 4.14
C SER A 48 17.89 -5.04 4.70
N GLN A 49 16.86 -5.03 3.85
CA GLN A 49 15.47 -5.18 4.26
C GLN A 49 14.94 -6.54 3.81
N TRP A 50 14.39 -7.28 4.76
CA TRP A 50 13.97 -8.67 4.54
C TRP A 50 12.46 -8.87 4.60
N VAL A 51 11.76 -8.05 5.39
CA VAL A 51 10.32 -8.18 5.62
C VAL A 51 9.66 -6.82 5.52
N GLY A 52 8.54 -6.75 4.82
CA GLY A 52 7.69 -5.57 4.76
C GLY A 52 6.43 -5.76 5.60
N ILE A 53 6.04 -4.69 6.30
CA ILE A 53 4.76 -4.63 7.02
C ILE A 53 3.98 -3.46 6.45
N VAL A 54 2.73 -3.69 6.05
CA VAL A 54 1.82 -2.64 5.60
C VAL A 54 0.73 -2.46 6.65
N THR A 55 0.51 -1.22 7.07
CA THR A 55 -0.56 -0.89 8.03
C THR A 55 -1.18 0.45 7.64
N GLY A 56 -2.25 0.84 8.32
CA GLY A 56 -2.91 2.12 8.09
C GLY A 56 -2.68 3.09 9.24
N ALA A 57 -2.57 4.38 8.93
CA ALA A 57 -2.47 5.42 9.94
C ALA A 57 -3.81 5.56 10.67
N GLY A 58 -3.74 5.86 11.97
CA GLY A 58 -4.91 6.06 12.81
C GLY A 58 -5.51 4.76 13.32
N GLU A 59 -6.71 4.85 13.89
CA GLU A 59 -7.37 3.73 14.56
C GLU A 59 -8.62 3.22 13.83
N ARG A 60 -9.03 3.90 12.76
CA ARG A 60 -10.32 3.63 12.10
C ARG A 60 -10.21 2.67 10.94
N ALA A 61 -9.17 2.77 10.15
CA ALA A 61 -9.06 2.02 8.91
C ALA A 61 -7.63 1.57 8.62
N PHE A 62 -7.52 0.37 8.07
CA PHE A 62 -6.35 -0.06 7.32
C PHE A 62 -6.35 0.72 5.98
N SER A 63 -7.38 0.49 5.16
CA SER A 63 -7.65 1.29 3.98
C SER A 63 -9.09 1.04 3.51
N ALA A 64 -9.78 2.10 3.11
CA ALA A 64 -11.12 2.00 2.52
C ALA A 64 -11.08 1.57 1.05
N GLY A 65 -9.91 1.36 0.48
CA GLY A 65 -9.75 0.93 -0.90
C GLY A 65 -9.58 2.10 -1.85
N ASN A 66 -10.17 2.02 -3.04
CA ASN A 66 -10.00 3.05 -4.06
C ASN A 66 -10.70 4.36 -3.68
N ASP A 67 -10.05 5.49 -3.95
CA ASP A 67 -10.62 6.81 -3.67
C ASP A 67 -11.55 7.22 -4.80
N LEU A 68 -12.85 6.97 -4.61
CA LEU A 68 -13.86 7.24 -5.61
C LEU A 68 -14.10 8.74 -5.84
N LYS A 69 -13.85 9.58 -4.85
CA LYS A 69 -14.01 11.03 -4.98
C LYS A 69 -12.98 11.61 -5.93
N VAL A 70 -11.72 11.22 -5.78
CA VAL A 70 -10.66 11.67 -6.66
C VAL A 70 -10.88 11.14 -8.08
N GLN A 71 -11.30 9.89 -8.19
CA GLN A 71 -11.61 9.29 -9.48
C GLN A 71 -12.73 10.05 -10.21
N ALA A 72 -13.79 10.43 -9.50
CA ALA A 72 -14.90 11.18 -10.05
C ALA A 72 -14.52 12.61 -10.41
N SER A 73 -13.53 13.21 -9.73
CA SER A 73 -13.11 14.60 -9.99
C SER A 73 -12.22 14.75 -11.21
N GLY A 74 -11.85 13.65 -11.88
CA GLY A 74 -11.02 13.70 -13.08
C GLY A 74 -9.53 13.83 -12.84
N GLY A 75 -9.05 13.53 -11.61
CA GLY A 75 -7.63 13.50 -11.31
C GLY A 75 -6.90 12.39 -12.06
N ARG A 76 -5.60 12.22 -11.79
CA ARG A 76 -4.79 11.18 -12.40
C ARG A 76 -5.47 9.83 -12.28
N ARG A 77 -5.47 9.07 -13.36
CA ARG A 77 -6.14 7.77 -13.42
C ARG A 77 -5.14 6.64 -13.58
N GLY A 78 -5.61 5.44 -13.30
CA GLY A 78 -4.86 4.22 -13.49
C GLY A 78 -4.01 3.85 -12.28
N SER A 79 -3.25 2.80 -12.45
CA SER A 79 -2.34 2.27 -11.46
C SER A 79 -1.06 1.80 -12.14
N PRO A 80 0.04 1.64 -11.38
CA PRO A 80 1.29 1.15 -11.97
C PRO A 80 1.16 -0.30 -12.44
N ALA A 81 2.15 -0.77 -13.20
CA ALA A 81 2.18 -2.16 -13.66
C ALA A 81 2.14 -3.16 -12.51
N SER A 82 2.65 -2.77 -11.33
CA SER A 82 2.59 -3.60 -10.11
C SER A 82 1.19 -3.68 -9.50
N GLY A 83 0.23 -2.92 -10.01
CA GLY A 83 -1.18 -3.01 -9.65
C GLY A 83 -1.57 -2.10 -8.50
N PHE A 84 -2.73 -2.39 -7.92
CA PHE A 84 -3.30 -1.65 -6.80
C PHE A 84 -2.34 -1.67 -5.60
N ALA A 85 -2.12 -0.51 -5.01
CA ALA A 85 -1.16 -0.31 -3.90
C ALA A 85 0.28 -0.73 -4.25
N GLY A 86 0.60 -0.87 -5.53
CA GLY A 86 1.92 -1.33 -5.96
C GLY A 86 2.19 -2.80 -5.65
N LEU A 87 1.17 -3.59 -5.36
CA LEU A 87 1.33 -4.97 -4.88
C LEU A 87 0.53 -6.03 -5.62
N THR A 88 -0.72 -5.72 -6.02
CA THR A 88 -1.63 -6.77 -6.48
C THR A 88 -1.18 -7.49 -7.75
N SER A 89 -0.31 -6.87 -8.53
CA SER A 89 0.29 -7.46 -9.74
C SER A 89 1.80 -7.57 -9.65
N ARG A 90 2.35 -7.58 -8.43
CA ARG A 90 3.79 -7.69 -8.19
C ARG A 90 4.13 -9.14 -7.86
N PHE A 91 4.49 -9.92 -8.87
CA PHE A 91 4.71 -11.36 -8.75
C PHE A 91 6.18 -11.75 -8.62
N ASP A 92 7.10 -10.79 -8.77
CA ASP A 92 8.54 -11.03 -8.72
C ASP A 92 9.17 -10.64 -7.37
N LEU A 93 8.37 -10.24 -6.40
CA LEU A 93 8.86 -9.89 -5.07
C LEU A 93 9.09 -11.16 -4.24
N ASN A 94 10.35 -11.38 -3.86
CA ASN A 94 10.77 -12.57 -3.12
C ASN A 94 10.81 -12.35 -1.61
N LYS A 95 10.35 -11.22 -1.11
CA LYS A 95 10.34 -10.87 0.31
C LYS A 95 8.91 -10.93 0.83
N PRO A 96 8.69 -11.47 2.04
CA PRO A 96 7.36 -11.49 2.62
C PRO A 96 6.87 -10.08 2.94
N VAL A 97 5.58 -9.85 2.68
CA VAL A 97 4.87 -8.63 3.05
C VAL A 97 3.69 -9.03 3.92
N ILE A 98 3.65 -8.47 5.12
CA ILE A 98 2.63 -8.78 6.12
C ILE A 98 1.67 -7.59 6.22
N ALA A 99 0.37 -7.86 6.11
CA ALA A 99 -0.64 -6.84 6.34
C ALA A 99 -1.00 -6.82 7.83
N ALA A 100 -0.66 -5.73 8.51
CA ALA A 100 -1.08 -5.47 9.88
C ALA A 100 -2.38 -4.66 9.85
N VAL A 101 -3.50 -5.38 9.81
CA VAL A 101 -4.81 -4.79 9.59
C VAL A 101 -5.32 -4.19 10.89
N ASN A 102 -5.35 -2.86 10.95
CA ASN A 102 -5.68 -2.09 12.15
C ASN A 102 -7.11 -1.56 12.17
N GLY A 103 -7.94 -1.92 11.20
CA GLY A 103 -9.32 -1.47 11.11
C GLY A 103 -9.94 -1.90 9.79
N VAL A 104 -10.86 -1.09 9.28
CA VAL A 104 -11.58 -1.40 8.04
C VAL A 104 -10.61 -1.62 6.87
N ALA A 105 -10.83 -2.71 6.13
CA ALA A 105 -10.08 -3.05 4.92
C ALA A 105 -11.08 -3.40 3.81
N MET A 106 -11.17 -2.54 2.79
CA MET A 106 -12.17 -2.66 1.73
C MET A 106 -11.55 -2.49 0.34
N GLY A 107 -12.35 -2.74 -0.70
CA GLY A 107 -11.93 -2.62 -2.09
C GLY A 107 -10.89 -3.68 -2.46
N GLY A 108 -9.78 -3.26 -3.06
CA GLY A 108 -8.68 -4.17 -3.44
C GLY A 108 -7.81 -4.65 -2.29
N LEU A 109 -7.90 -3.99 -1.12
CA LEU A 109 -7.00 -4.25 0.00
C LEU A 109 -7.18 -5.62 0.67
N PRO A 110 -8.38 -6.23 0.72
CA PRO A 110 -8.53 -7.60 1.25
C PRO A 110 -7.66 -8.63 0.55
N PHE A 111 -7.32 -8.42 -0.72
CA PHE A 111 -6.42 -9.32 -1.45
C PHE A 111 -5.00 -9.33 -0.90
N LEU A 112 -4.59 -8.27 -0.19
CA LEU A 112 -3.29 -8.22 0.48
C LEU A 112 -3.30 -9.02 1.78
N VAL A 113 -4.49 -9.17 2.40
CA VAL A 113 -4.66 -9.90 3.66
C VAL A 113 -4.84 -11.38 3.40
N ASP A 114 -5.63 -11.74 2.40
CA ASP A 114 -5.95 -13.13 2.07
C ASP A 114 -5.83 -13.35 0.56
N PRO A 115 -4.70 -13.92 0.10
CA PRO A 115 -4.49 -14.17 -1.32
C PRO A 115 -5.51 -15.12 -1.95
N THR A 116 -6.22 -15.93 -1.16
CA THR A 116 -7.22 -16.84 -1.70
C THR A 116 -8.41 -16.09 -2.30
N LEU A 117 -8.64 -14.85 -1.90
CA LEU A 117 -9.70 -14.01 -2.46
C LEU A 117 -9.45 -13.61 -3.92
N ARG A 118 -8.25 -13.84 -4.42
CA ARG A 118 -7.89 -13.58 -5.82
C ARG A 118 -8.38 -14.66 -6.79
N ALA A 119 -8.68 -15.80 -6.27
CA ALA A 119 -9.02 -16.97 -7.10
C ALA A 119 -10.33 -16.79 -7.88
#